data_10dab6911e244fd9d47a53cc237af2e8
#
_entry.id   10dab6911e244fd9d47a53cc237af2e8
#
_cell.length_a   1.000
_cell.length_b   1.000
_cell.length_c   1.000
_cell.angle_alpha   90.00
_cell.angle_beta   90.00
_cell.angle_gamma   90.00
#
_symmetry.space_group_name_H-M   'P 1'
#
loop_
_entity.id
_entity.type
_entity.pdbx_description
1 polymer ?
#
loop_
_entity_poly.entity_id
_entity_poly.type
_entity_poly.pdbx_seq_one_letter_code
_entity_poly.pdbx_strand_id
1 'polypeptide(L)'
;MRIALLFCCLAASALAAPPLVRIDKATSPPDWALAERALLKAYADAAAEFTDRYIDSRNFFKCIERWGGNDGPDDVMETFNHWTLLYALGGAESFLEQYRRIWEGHLIQFTMARAPSTQMAANGMYYKEFPASFDWEHTGEGLQAFLFYALDAPADASYLQRVRRFAGFYMNEDPGAPNYDPKLKIIRSLHNGSRGPLLTPATVYDWGGEAVPGNPARHERYKDAANIRGDQPLNLGACSLGFDAYVLTGEKKYRDWLLEYAGAWRDRVMANGGNIPTNIGLDGTIGGEWGGRWYGGTFGWNFEPTGSGRNYYMRGARTGFGEAFLLTGDPSFVEPLRRQIANLYAVRQEKDGRILLPQKHGDQGWYGFTGNQYFEVQRDIYLWLMDPADLKWLGGDPWLRFLDGKNPGYPIRAMETDFEQIR
;
A
#
# COMPACT_ATOMS: atom_id res chain seq x y z
N MET A 1 -44.38 41.26 38.49
CA MET A 1 -43.14 40.43 38.55
C MET A 1 -43.52 38.96 38.36
N ARG A 2 -43.41 38.43 37.14
CA ARG A 2 -43.73 37.02 36.81
C ARG A 2 -42.39 36.34 36.51
N ILE A 3 -42.05 35.39 37.38
CA ILE A 3 -40.87 34.51 37.22
C ILE A 3 -41.27 33.38 36.29
N ALA A 4 -40.67 33.30 35.11
CA ALA A 4 -40.76 32.16 34.22
C ALA A 4 -39.70 31.13 34.59
N LEU A 5 -40.13 29.98 35.05
CA LEU A 5 -39.29 28.80 35.24
C LEU A 5 -38.98 28.16 33.87
N LEU A 6 -37.71 28.19 33.45
CA LEU A 6 -37.26 27.44 32.28
C LEU A 6 -36.97 25.98 32.73
N PHE A 7 -37.79 25.06 32.28
CA PHE A 7 -37.51 23.62 32.41
C PHE A 7 -36.52 23.21 31.28
N CYS A 8 -35.26 22.98 31.65
CA CYS A 8 -34.31 22.29 30.80
C CYS A 8 -34.61 20.77 30.82
N CYS A 9 -35.27 20.29 29.76
CA CYS A 9 -35.32 18.84 29.50
C CYS A 9 -33.96 18.34 29.03
N LEU A 10 -33.15 17.79 29.91
CA LEU A 10 -32.02 16.93 29.57
C LEU A 10 -32.57 15.63 28.99
N ALA A 11 -32.60 15.51 27.67
CA ALA A 11 -32.79 14.24 27.01
C ALA A 11 -31.53 13.39 27.25
N ALA A 12 -31.61 12.49 28.22
CA ALA A 12 -30.61 11.43 28.38
C ALA A 12 -30.75 10.48 27.17
N SER A 13 -29.85 10.58 26.23
CA SER A 13 -29.69 9.57 25.18
C SER A 13 -29.33 8.26 25.89
N ALA A 14 -30.30 7.38 26.05
CA ALA A 14 -30.06 6.03 26.48
C ALA A 14 -29.20 5.37 25.40
N LEU A 15 -27.88 5.23 25.64
CA LEU A 15 -27.02 4.37 24.88
C LEU A 15 -27.63 2.97 24.94
N ALA A 16 -28.24 2.52 23.87
CA ALA A 16 -28.72 1.15 23.77
C ALA A 16 -27.55 0.22 24.06
N ALA A 17 -27.73 -0.70 25.01
CA ALA A 17 -26.72 -1.71 25.27
C ALA A 17 -26.41 -2.45 23.95
N PRO A 18 -25.14 -2.76 23.68
CA PRO A 18 -24.79 -3.47 22.46
C PRO A 18 -25.61 -4.77 22.37
N PRO A 19 -26.07 -5.16 21.18
CA PRO A 19 -26.88 -6.36 21.03
C PRO A 19 -26.11 -7.57 21.53
N LEU A 20 -26.70 -8.28 22.50
CA LEU A 20 -26.12 -9.51 23.05
C LEU A 20 -26.40 -10.64 22.06
N VAL A 21 -25.38 -11.11 21.37
CA VAL A 21 -25.45 -12.33 20.55
C VAL A 21 -25.33 -13.54 21.48
N ARG A 22 -26.41 -14.29 21.62
CA ARG A 22 -26.42 -15.58 22.35
C ARG A 22 -26.27 -16.72 21.37
N ILE A 23 -25.28 -17.57 21.60
CA ILE A 23 -25.14 -18.84 20.88
C ILE A 23 -25.78 -19.93 21.78
N ASP A 24 -26.99 -20.34 21.44
CA ASP A 24 -27.76 -21.29 22.23
C ASP A 24 -27.49 -22.76 21.85
N LYS A 25 -26.79 -23.01 20.74
CA LYS A 25 -26.45 -24.37 20.29
C LYS A 25 -24.99 -24.41 19.86
N ALA A 26 -24.29 -25.43 20.37
CA ALA A 26 -22.98 -25.78 19.82
C ALA A 26 -23.18 -26.27 18.38
N THR A 27 -22.54 -25.62 17.43
CA THR A 27 -22.47 -26.03 16.02
C THR A 27 -21.05 -26.47 15.71
N SER A 28 -20.89 -27.52 14.90
CA SER A 28 -19.58 -27.84 14.36
C SER A 28 -19.08 -26.66 13.53
N PRO A 29 -17.83 -26.22 13.69
CA PRO A 29 -17.27 -25.19 12.82
C PRO A 29 -17.29 -25.69 11.37
N PRO A 30 -17.52 -24.81 10.39
CA PRO A 30 -17.41 -25.19 8.97
C PRO A 30 -15.95 -25.55 8.64
N ASP A 31 -15.76 -26.41 7.63
CA ASP A 31 -14.44 -26.92 7.24
C ASP A 31 -13.43 -25.80 6.95
N TRP A 32 -13.89 -24.71 6.34
CA TRP A 32 -13.01 -23.57 6.06
C TRP A 32 -12.48 -22.88 7.33
N ALA A 33 -13.26 -22.82 8.42
CA ALA A 33 -12.80 -22.24 9.69
C ALA A 33 -11.78 -23.14 10.39
N LEU A 34 -11.91 -24.48 10.23
CA LEU A 34 -10.89 -25.42 10.71
C LEU A 34 -9.60 -25.31 9.90
N ALA A 35 -9.73 -25.17 8.58
CA ALA A 35 -8.58 -24.96 7.69
C ALA A 35 -7.86 -23.65 7.98
N GLU A 36 -8.59 -22.55 8.22
CA GLU A 36 -8.02 -21.25 8.61
C GLU A 36 -7.18 -21.34 9.88
N ARG A 37 -7.70 -21.99 10.94
CA ARG A 37 -6.94 -22.21 12.18
C ARG A 37 -5.68 -23.05 11.94
N ALA A 38 -5.78 -24.08 11.12
CA ALA A 38 -4.64 -24.91 10.78
C ALA A 38 -3.60 -24.13 9.97
N LEU A 39 -4.04 -23.24 9.09
CA LEU A 39 -3.17 -22.38 8.30
C LEU A 39 -2.46 -21.36 9.19
N LEU A 40 -3.16 -20.67 10.09
CA LEU A 40 -2.55 -19.75 11.05
C LEU A 40 -1.45 -20.44 11.89
N LYS A 41 -1.72 -21.69 12.31
CA LYS A 41 -0.70 -22.48 13.01
C LYS A 41 0.50 -22.81 12.12
N ALA A 42 0.26 -23.22 10.88
CA ALA A 42 1.33 -23.56 9.93
C ALA A 42 2.22 -22.33 9.62
N TYR A 43 1.61 -21.15 9.48
CA TYR A 43 2.36 -19.90 9.35
C TYR A 43 3.21 -19.59 10.59
N ALA A 44 2.68 -19.83 11.80
CA ALA A 44 3.45 -19.62 13.03
C ALA A 44 4.66 -20.55 13.12
N ASP A 45 4.48 -21.82 12.76
CA ASP A 45 5.57 -22.80 12.72
C ASP A 45 6.62 -22.40 11.66
N ALA A 46 6.20 -21.97 10.46
CA ALA A 46 7.09 -21.49 9.41
C ALA A 46 7.83 -20.19 9.79
N ALA A 47 7.17 -19.26 10.45
CA ALA A 47 7.80 -18.04 10.94
C ALA A 47 8.87 -18.32 12.00
N ALA A 48 8.66 -19.29 12.87
CA ALA A 48 9.65 -19.75 13.84
C ALA A 48 10.88 -20.36 13.14
N GLU A 49 10.66 -21.25 12.16
CA GLU A 49 11.75 -21.84 11.38
C GLU A 49 12.52 -20.78 10.58
N PHE A 50 11.83 -19.83 9.96
CA PHE A 50 12.46 -18.71 9.27
C PHE A 50 13.35 -17.90 10.21
N THR A 51 12.83 -17.56 11.39
CA THR A 51 13.55 -16.78 12.39
C THR A 51 14.84 -17.50 12.83
N ASP A 52 14.75 -18.78 13.15
CA ASP A 52 15.91 -19.58 13.58
C ASP A 52 16.98 -19.66 12.46
N ARG A 53 16.55 -19.71 11.22
CA ARG A 53 17.43 -19.87 10.08
C ARG A 53 18.09 -18.57 9.64
N TYR A 54 17.33 -17.48 9.57
CA TYR A 54 17.73 -16.25 8.89
C TYR A 54 17.93 -15.02 9.78
N ILE A 55 17.62 -15.12 11.07
CA ILE A 55 17.83 -14.03 12.04
C ILE A 55 18.97 -14.44 12.98
N ASP A 56 19.92 -13.54 13.21
CA ASP A 56 21.03 -13.79 14.13
C ASP A 56 20.69 -13.41 15.58
N SER A 57 21.61 -13.64 16.51
CA SER A 57 21.42 -13.35 17.94
C SER A 57 21.26 -11.87 18.28
N ARG A 58 21.54 -10.96 17.33
CA ARG A 58 21.30 -9.51 17.44
C ARG A 58 19.94 -9.12 16.88
N ASN A 59 19.16 -10.08 16.41
CA ASN A 59 17.96 -9.91 15.62
C ASN A 59 18.21 -9.24 14.25
N PHE A 60 19.40 -9.41 13.68
CA PHE A 60 19.75 -8.94 12.34
C PHE A 60 19.46 -10.01 11.31
N PHE A 61 19.07 -9.58 10.13
CA PHE A 61 18.94 -10.48 8.98
C PHE A 61 20.30 -10.92 8.49
N LYS A 62 20.43 -12.21 8.18
CA LYS A 62 21.69 -12.77 7.68
C LYS A 62 21.96 -12.42 6.22
N CYS A 63 20.99 -11.98 5.44
CA CYS A 63 21.09 -11.52 4.06
C CYS A 63 21.96 -12.45 3.20
N ILE A 64 21.47 -13.65 2.90
CA ILE A 64 22.18 -14.64 2.09
C ILE A 64 21.70 -14.62 0.64
N GLU A 65 22.56 -15.00 -0.32
CA GLU A 65 22.28 -14.97 -1.76
C GLU A 65 20.98 -15.68 -2.20
N ARG A 66 20.54 -16.68 -1.47
CA ARG A 66 19.34 -17.46 -1.80
C ARG A 66 18.03 -16.83 -1.37
N TRP A 67 18.12 -15.74 -0.67
CA TRP A 67 16.97 -15.13 -0.04
C TRP A 67 16.75 -13.77 -0.61
N GLY A 68 16.58 -13.41 -1.64
CA GLY A 68 16.10 -12.20 -2.30
C GLY A 68 16.49 -10.83 -1.75
N GLY A 69 17.02 -10.71 -0.56
CA GLY A 69 17.26 -9.46 0.14
C GLY A 69 18.36 -8.55 -0.43
N ASN A 70 18.56 -8.53 -1.73
CA ASN A 70 19.73 -7.89 -2.34
C ASN A 70 19.46 -6.55 -2.99
N ASP A 71 18.22 -6.20 -3.30
CA ASP A 71 17.91 -4.92 -3.92
C ASP A 71 17.52 -3.83 -2.92
N GLY A 72 17.18 -4.20 -1.69
CA GLY A 72 16.96 -3.21 -0.64
C GLY A 72 16.61 -3.82 0.72
N PRO A 73 16.49 -2.97 1.75
CA PRO A 73 16.04 -3.42 3.05
C PRO A 73 14.55 -3.81 3.09
N ASP A 74 13.78 -3.41 2.12
CA ASP A 74 12.38 -3.78 1.90
C ASP A 74 12.23 -5.27 1.64
N ASP A 75 13.07 -5.88 0.79
CA ASP A 75 13.11 -7.34 0.56
C ASP A 75 13.21 -8.15 1.85
N VAL A 76 14.03 -7.70 2.81
CA VAL A 76 14.13 -8.37 4.10
C VAL A 76 12.88 -8.16 4.96
N MET A 77 12.25 -6.99 4.83
CA MET A 77 11.05 -6.64 5.57
C MET A 77 9.81 -7.34 5.02
N GLU A 78 9.74 -7.58 3.72
CA GLU A 78 8.63 -8.30 3.08
C GLU A 78 8.34 -9.66 3.69
N THR A 79 9.35 -10.34 4.16
CA THR A 79 9.21 -11.68 4.75
C THR A 79 8.23 -11.72 5.92
N PHE A 80 8.15 -10.65 6.71
CA PHE A 80 7.25 -10.59 7.87
C PHE A 80 6.17 -9.52 7.75
N ASN A 81 5.91 -9.04 6.55
CA ASN A 81 4.91 -8.02 6.27
C ASN A 81 3.52 -8.32 6.84
N HIS A 82 3.16 -9.59 6.95
CA HIS A 82 1.84 -9.99 7.42
C HIS A 82 1.82 -10.52 8.86
N TRP A 83 2.96 -10.59 9.58
CA TRP A 83 2.96 -11.21 10.90
C TRP A 83 2.09 -10.48 11.91
N THR A 84 2.09 -9.16 11.90
CA THR A 84 1.19 -8.35 12.72
C THR A 84 -0.27 -8.57 12.33
N LEU A 85 -0.59 -8.57 11.04
CA LEU A 85 -1.93 -8.90 10.56
C LEU A 85 -2.36 -10.32 10.95
N LEU A 86 -1.48 -11.32 10.84
CA LEU A 86 -1.79 -12.70 11.24
C LEU A 86 -2.10 -12.80 12.74
N TYR A 87 -1.38 -12.04 13.58
CA TYR A 87 -1.71 -11.95 14.99
C TYR A 87 -3.08 -11.29 15.22
N ALA A 88 -3.36 -10.16 14.57
CA ALA A 88 -4.65 -9.48 14.65
C ALA A 88 -5.83 -10.38 14.23
N LEU A 89 -5.59 -11.30 13.29
CA LEU A 89 -6.57 -12.31 12.85
C LEU A 89 -6.72 -13.51 13.81
N GLY A 90 -6.05 -13.50 14.96
CA GLY A 90 -6.12 -14.54 15.98
C GLY A 90 -5.03 -15.61 15.85
N GLY A 91 -3.94 -15.31 15.13
CA GLY A 91 -2.74 -16.13 15.09
C GLY A 91 -1.96 -16.15 16.40
N ALA A 92 -0.86 -16.92 16.44
CA ALA A 92 -0.05 -17.13 17.63
C ALA A 92 0.62 -15.82 18.10
N GLU A 93 0.76 -15.65 19.42
CA GLU A 93 1.43 -14.50 20.05
C GLU A 93 2.91 -14.36 19.58
N SER A 94 3.52 -15.48 19.21
CA SER A 94 4.89 -15.51 18.66
C SER A 94 5.07 -14.61 17.43
N PHE A 95 4.04 -14.35 16.62
CA PHE A 95 4.13 -13.41 15.52
C PHE A 95 4.46 -12.00 16.00
N LEU A 96 3.73 -11.54 17.00
CA LEU A 96 3.93 -10.19 17.54
C LEU A 96 5.25 -10.04 18.30
N GLU A 97 5.63 -11.06 19.09
CA GLU A 97 6.89 -11.09 19.81
C GLU A 97 8.09 -11.06 18.86
N GLN A 98 8.06 -11.90 17.82
CA GLN A 98 9.11 -11.96 16.80
C GLN A 98 9.16 -10.66 15.99
N TYR A 99 8.01 -10.13 15.56
CA TYR A 99 7.95 -8.87 14.86
C TYR A 99 8.63 -7.74 15.64
N ARG A 100 8.26 -7.54 16.91
CA ARG A 100 8.85 -6.49 17.77
C ARG A 100 10.37 -6.59 17.83
N ARG A 101 10.87 -7.78 18.06
CA ARG A 101 12.30 -8.05 18.21
C ARG A 101 13.05 -7.83 16.89
N ILE A 102 12.53 -8.34 15.80
CA ILE A 102 13.13 -8.24 14.48
C ILE A 102 13.06 -6.80 13.95
N TRP A 103 11.94 -6.11 14.20
CA TRP A 103 11.81 -4.69 13.83
C TRP A 103 12.90 -3.84 14.50
N GLU A 104 13.13 -3.98 15.79
CA GLU A 104 14.18 -3.22 16.47
C GLU A 104 15.59 -3.63 15.97
N GLY A 105 15.85 -4.90 15.76
CA GLY A 105 17.09 -5.38 15.20
C GLY A 105 17.34 -4.84 13.79
N HIS A 106 16.33 -4.88 12.95
CA HIS A 106 16.36 -4.35 11.60
C HIS A 106 16.65 -2.83 11.59
N LEU A 107 16.00 -2.04 12.46
CA LEU A 107 16.27 -0.61 12.55
C LEU A 107 17.74 -0.33 12.90
N ILE A 108 18.32 -1.07 13.83
CA ILE A 108 19.73 -0.96 14.17
C ILE A 108 20.61 -1.35 12.97
N GLN A 109 20.27 -2.46 12.31
CA GLN A 109 21.04 -2.98 11.17
C GLN A 109 21.09 -1.97 10.02
N PHE A 110 19.95 -1.43 9.60
CA PHE A 110 19.87 -0.60 8.40
C PHE A 110 20.00 0.91 8.66
N THR A 111 19.72 1.37 9.86
CA THR A 111 19.91 2.79 10.23
C THR A 111 21.31 3.08 10.76
N MET A 112 21.78 2.28 11.71
CA MET A 112 23.02 2.55 12.44
C MET A 112 24.21 1.75 11.90
N ALA A 113 24.06 0.45 11.75
CA ALA A 113 25.14 -0.45 11.35
C ALA A 113 25.30 -0.55 9.84
N ARG A 114 24.26 -0.26 9.09
CA ARG A 114 24.15 -0.52 7.65
C ARG A 114 24.28 -2.02 7.32
N ALA A 115 24.05 -2.39 6.09
CA ALA A 115 24.20 -3.78 5.63
C ALA A 115 24.99 -3.79 4.31
N PRO A 116 26.35 -3.82 4.37
CA PRO A 116 27.19 -3.83 3.17
C PRO A 116 26.92 -4.98 2.21
N SER A 117 26.39 -6.10 2.72
CA SER A 117 25.99 -7.25 1.91
C SER A 117 24.68 -7.03 1.13
N THR A 118 23.91 -6.04 1.52
CA THR A 118 22.70 -5.61 0.81
C THR A 118 23.05 -4.34 0.07
N GLN A 119 23.13 -4.41 -1.23
CA GLN A 119 23.72 -3.41 -2.09
C GLN A 119 23.15 -2.00 -1.88
N MET A 120 21.84 -1.86 -1.85
CA MET A 120 21.19 -0.56 -1.67
C MET A 120 21.32 -0.07 -0.22
N ALA A 121 21.26 -0.95 0.77
CA ALA A 121 21.44 -0.60 2.17
C ALA A 121 22.87 -0.16 2.53
N ALA A 122 23.86 -0.56 1.73
CA ALA A 122 25.24 -0.07 1.89
C ALA A 122 25.33 1.46 1.73
N ASN A 123 24.44 2.06 0.95
CA ASN A 123 24.35 3.49 0.75
C ASN A 123 23.44 4.22 1.78
N GLY A 124 22.90 3.49 2.76
CA GLY A 124 22.14 4.07 3.86
C GLY A 124 20.73 4.53 3.43
N MET A 125 19.88 3.61 3.01
CA MET A 125 18.50 3.87 2.61
C MET A 125 17.55 4.12 3.80
N TYR A 126 18.08 4.38 4.99
CA TYR A 126 17.31 4.69 6.17
C TYR A 126 17.60 6.11 6.65
N TYR A 127 16.54 6.84 6.90
CA TYR A 127 16.61 8.17 7.49
C TYR A 127 15.79 8.22 8.78
N LYS A 128 16.46 8.39 9.90
CA LYS A 128 15.81 8.43 11.22
C LYS A 128 14.82 7.28 11.42
N GLU A 129 15.27 6.07 11.14
CA GLU A 129 14.51 4.80 11.23
C GLU A 129 13.41 4.63 10.16
N PHE A 130 13.28 5.54 9.22
CA PHE A 130 12.32 5.42 8.12
C PHE A 130 12.99 4.75 6.92
N PRO A 131 12.43 3.63 6.43
CA PRO A 131 12.94 2.99 5.23
C PRO A 131 12.57 3.83 4.01
N ALA A 132 13.53 4.59 3.49
CA ALA A 132 13.30 5.47 2.37
C ALA A 132 13.98 4.96 1.13
N SER A 133 13.20 4.52 0.18
CA SER A 133 13.61 4.21 -1.17
C SER A 133 13.33 5.39 -2.12
N PHE A 134 13.63 5.22 -3.40
CA PHE A 134 13.36 6.20 -4.44
C PHE A 134 11.93 6.10 -5.00
N ASP A 135 11.17 5.12 -4.59
CA ASP A 135 9.76 4.95 -4.91
C ASP A 135 8.97 4.43 -3.71
N TRP A 136 7.65 4.52 -3.81
CA TRP A 136 6.78 4.05 -2.74
C TRP A 136 6.56 2.53 -2.77
N GLU A 137 6.84 1.83 -3.86
CA GLU A 137 6.75 0.37 -3.87
C GLU A 137 7.65 -0.20 -2.78
N HIS A 138 8.94 0.06 -2.87
CA HIS A 138 9.93 -0.44 -1.92
C HIS A 138 9.78 0.18 -0.53
N THR A 139 9.52 1.48 -0.42
CA THR A 139 9.24 2.11 0.87
C THR A 139 8.01 1.51 1.54
N GLY A 140 6.93 1.31 0.79
CA GLY A 140 5.67 0.78 1.30
C GLY A 140 5.73 -0.70 1.65
N GLU A 141 6.46 -1.49 0.88
CA GLU A 141 6.72 -2.91 1.16
C GLU A 141 7.44 -3.07 2.49
N GLY A 142 8.46 -2.27 2.73
CA GLY A 142 9.19 -2.26 4.00
C GLY A 142 8.39 -1.74 5.21
N LEU A 143 7.20 -1.18 5.01
CA LEU A 143 6.38 -0.61 6.08
C LEU A 143 5.09 -1.38 6.37
N GLN A 144 4.76 -2.40 5.60
CA GLN A 144 3.44 -3.03 5.71
C GLN A 144 3.17 -3.62 7.10
N ALA A 145 4.13 -4.36 7.67
CA ALA A 145 3.99 -4.88 9.02
C ALA A 145 3.91 -3.76 10.07
N PHE A 146 4.62 -2.67 9.86
CA PHE A 146 4.57 -1.49 10.72
C PHE A 146 3.17 -0.87 10.73
N LEU A 147 2.54 -0.71 9.58
CA LEU A 147 1.19 -0.16 9.48
C LEU A 147 0.16 -1.09 10.16
N PHE A 148 0.23 -2.40 9.95
CA PHE A 148 -0.67 -3.34 10.62
C PHE A 148 -0.44 -3.46 12.12
N TYR A 149 0.73 -3.08 12.63
CA TYR A 149 1.01 -3.09 14.08
C TYR A 149 0.05 -2.17 14.87
N ALA A 150 -0.55 -1.19 14.21
CA ALA A 150 -1.63 -0.36 14.78
C ALA A 150 -2.80 -1.18 15.33
N LEU A 151 -3.09 -2.33 14.72
CA LEU A 151 -4.18 -3.22 15.14
C LEU A 151 -3.85 -3.95 16.46
N ASP A 152 -2.58 -4.19 16.72
CA ASP A 152 -2.10 -5.04 17.80
C ASP A 152 -1.75 -4.26 19.07
N ALA A 153 -1.12 -3.11 18.90
CA ALA A 153 -0.58 -2.31 19.98
C ALA A 153 -0.78 -0.79 19.78
N PRO A 154 -2.03 -0.33 19.68
CA PRO A 154 -2.34 1.07 19.37
C PRO A 154 -1.84 2.07 20.43
N ALA A 155 -1.52 1.60 21.64
CA ALA A 155 -1.03 2.43 22.74
C ALA A 155 0.48 2.33 22.97
N ASP A 156 1.23 1.60 22.12
CA ASP A 156 2.69 1.50 22.24
C ASP A 156 3.34 2.88 21.99
N ALA A 157 4.02 3.40 23.04
CA ALA A 157 4.56 4.76 23.00
C ALA A 157 5.67 4.93 21.95
N SER A 158 6.53 3.93 21.77
CA SER A 158 7.61 3.95 20.78
C SER A 158 7.03 3.92 19.36
N TYR A 159 6.02 3.09 19.15
CA TYR A 159 5.29 3.01 17.89
C TYR A 159 4.60 4.34 17.56
N LEU A 160 3.86 4.92 18.49
CA LEU A 160 3.19 6.21 18.31
C LEU A 160 4.17 7.35 17.98
N GLN A 161 5.37 7.33 18.57
CA GLN A 161 6.41 8.30 18.24
C GLN A 161 6.88 8.13 16.79
N ARG A 162 7.09 6.89 16.34
CA ARG A 162 7.50 6.58 14.96
C ARG A 162 6.41 6.94 13.96
N VAL A 163 5.16 6.59 14.24
CA VAL A 163 4.00 6.93 13.40
C VAL A 163 3.94 8.46 13.16
N ARG A 164 4.03 9.26 14.22
CA ARG A 164 4.07 10.72 14.07
C ARG A 164 5.24 11.20 13.24
N ARG A 165 6.43 10.66 13.48
CA ARG A 165 7.64 11.04 12.75
C ARG A 165 7.57 10.67 11.27
N PHE A 166 7.11 9.47 10.96
CA PHE A 166 7.04 8.98 9.59
C PHE A 166 5.98 9.73 8.78
N ALA A 167 4.80 9.96 9.34
CA ALA A 167 3.80 10.83 8.73
C ALA A 167 4.33 12.26 8.55
N GLY A 168 5.03 12.78 9.55
CA GLY A 168 5.62 14.12 9.53
C GLY A 168 6.62 14.35 8.40
N PHE A 169 7.29 13.30 7.89
CA PHE A 169 8.16 13.42 6.73
C PHE A 169 7.41 13.83 5.46
N TYR A 170 6.14 13.49 5.35
CA TYR A 170 5.27 13.89 4.23
C TYR A 170 4.51 15.19 4.47
N MET A 171 4.71 15.80 5.64
CA MET A 171 4.13 17.09 6.02
C MET A 171 5.19 18.17 6.20
N ASN A 172 6.44 17.90 5.78
CA ASN A 172 7.60 18.80 5.94
C ASN A 172 7.90 19.19 7.40
N GLU A 173 7.55 18.35 8.37
CA GLU A 173 7.85 18.58 9.78
C GLU A 173 9.34 18.38 10.09
N ASP A 174 10.05 17.65 9.26
CA ASP A 174 11.50 17.54 9.32
C ASP A 174 12.14 18.37 8.20
N PRO A 175 12.91 19.42 8.51
CA PRO A 175 13.60 20.24 7.51
C PRO A 175 14.58 19.45 6.63
N GLY A 176 15.10 18.31 7.14
CA GLY A 176 15.96 17.41 6.37
C GLY A 176 15.21 16.49 5.40
N ALA A 177 13.89 16.52 5.42
CA ALA A 177 13.03 15.65 4.59
C ALA A 177 11.86 16.45 3.97
N PRO A 178 12.11 17.42 3.09
CA PRO A 178 11.07 18.23 2.46
C PRO A 178 10.41 17.47 1.30
N ASN A 179 9.67 16.43 1.61
CA ASN A 179 9.08 15.53 0.62
C ASN A 179 7.85 16.10 -0.11
N TYR A 180 7.13 17.05 0.51
CA TYR A 180 5.85 17.52 0.01
C TYR A 180 5.89 18.95 -0.47
N ASP A 181 5.24 19.25 -1.58
CA ASP A 181 4.99 20.62 -2.03
C ASP A 181 3.54 21.00 -1.71
N PRO A 182 3.30 21.82 -0.68
CA PRO A 182 1.94 22.18 -0.26
C PRO A 182 1.21 23.09 -1.24
N LYS A 183 1.92 23.80 -2.11
CA LYS A 183 1.31 24.64 -3.15
C LYS A 183 0.79 23.80 -4.31
N LEU A 184 1.59 22.85 -4.74
CA LEU A 184 1.25 21.95 -5.85
C LEU A 184 0.53 20.69 -5.37
N LYS A 185 0.57 20.39 -4.06
CA LYS A 185 -0.02 19.18 -3.45
C LYS A 185 0.49 17.92 -4.12
N ILE A 186 1.81 17.79 -4.15
CA ILE A 186 2.52 16.64 -4.70
C ILE A 186 3.59 16.16 -3.74
N ILE A 187 3.83 14.86 -3.73
CA ILE A 187 5.05 14.29 -3.17
C ILE A 187 6.14 14.48 -4.22
N ARG A 188 7.14 15.27 -3.90
CA ARG A 188 8.18 15.69 -4.85
C ARG A 188 9.13 14.55 -5.19
N SER A 189 9.61 13.87 -4.18
CA SER A 189 10.45 12.68 -4.28
C SER A 189 10.70 12.09 -2.90
N LEU A 190 10.43 10.82 -2.72
CA LEU A 190 10.71 10.10 -1.47
C LEU A 190 12.20 10.10 -1.16
N HIS A 191 13.02 9.83 -2.18
CA HIS A 191 14.46 9.75 -2.01
C HIS A 191 15.07 11.07 -1.62
N ASN A 192 14.62 12.17 -2.18
CA ASN A 192 15.06 13.50 -1.84
C ASN A 192 14.85 13.87 -0.40
N GLY A 193 13.62 13.69 0.06
CA GLY A 193 13.25 14.04 1.42
C GLY A 193 14.04 13.27 2.45
N SER A 194 14.45 12.04 2.13
CA SER A 194 15.22 11.22 3.04
C SER A 194 16.73 11.44 2.97
N ARG A 195 17.25 11.96 1.88
CA ARG A 195 18.70 12.03 1.63
C ARG A 195 19.23 13.39 1.22
N GLY A 196 18.40 14.39 1.17
CA GLY A 196 18.79 15.75 0.83
C GLY A 196 18.30 16.24 -0.53
N PRO A 197 19.11 16.96 -1.30
CA PRO A 197 18.67 17.63 -2.53
C PRO A 197 18.04 16.68 -3.55
N LEU A 198 17.21 17.24 -4.42
CA LEU A 198 16.58 16.51 -5.52
C LEU A 198 17.61 15.71 -6.31
N LEU A 199 17.34 14.42 -6.50
CA LEU A 199 18.14 13.61 -7.37
C LEU A 199 18.08 14.18 -8.78
N THR A 200 19.25 14.22 -9.41
CA THR A 200 19.31 14.47 -10.84
C THR A 200 19.06 13.16 -11.60
N PRO A 201 18.64 13.21 -12.85
CA PRO A 201 18.51 11.99 -13.66
C PRO A 201 19.77 11.14 -13.73
N ALA A 202 20.95 11.76 -13.57
CA ALA A 202 22.23 11.06 -13.56
C ALA A 202 22.50 10.24 -12.29
N THR A 203 21.71 10.43 -11.24
CA THR A 203 21.82 9.71 -9.97
C THR A 203 20.57 8.87 -9.72
N VAL A 204 20.02 8.29 -10.75
CA VAL A 204 18.89 7.40 -10.63
C VAL A 204 19.34 6.12 -9.96
N TYR A 205 18.90 5.94 -8.75
CA TYR A 205 18.83 4.64 -8.13
C TYR A 205 17.49 4.05 -8.48
N ASP A 206 17.45 3.33 -9.51
CA ASP A 206 16.47 2.29 -9.60
C ASP A 206 17.14 0.98 -9.20
N TRP A 207 16.38 -0.04 -9.16
CA TRP A 207 16.84 -1.33 -8.77
C TRP A 207 18.05 -1.76 -9.54
N GLY A 208 19.16 -1.43 -9.02
CA GLY A 208 20.41 -1.81 -9.54
C GLY A 208 20.79 -1.13 -10.83
N GLY A 209 20.31 0.08 -11.09
CA GLY A 209 20.82 0.91 -12.15
C GLY A 209 22.31 1.13 -11.99
N GLU A 210 22.72 1.70 -10.88
CA GLU A 210 24.12 1.84 -10.54
C GLU A 210 24.74 0.60 -9.93
N ALA A 211 23.91 -0.14 -9.31
CA ALA A 211 24.29 -1.11 -8.36
C ALA A 211 24.66 -2.45 -8.98
N VAL A 212 24.58 -2.64 -10.26
CA VAL A 212 25.08 -3.85 -10.93
C VAL A 212 26.39 -3.54 -11.63
N PRO A 213 27.53 -3.63 -10.91
CA PRO A 213 28.83 -3.49 -11.54
C PRO A 213 28.93 -4.44 -12.72
N GLY A 214 29.29 -3.92 -13.89
CA GLY A 214 29.46 -4.71 -15.09
C GLY A 214 28.22 -4.89 -15.96
N ASN A 215 27.11 -4.21 -15.69
CA ASN A 215 25.97 -4.15 -16.61
C ASN A 215 25.67 -2.73 -17.10
N PRO A 216 26.51 -2.15 -17.96
CA PRO A 216 26.34 -0.79 -18.47
C PRO A 216 25.05 -0.62 -19.29
N ALA A 217 24.57 -1.66 -19.93
CA ALA A 217 23.32 -1.59 -20.71
C ALA A 217 22.08 -1.35 -19.82
N ARG A 218 22.11 -1.86 -18.59
CA ARG A 218 21.04 -1.61 -17.63
C ARG A 218 21.08 -0.18 -17.10
N HIS A 219 22.28 0.31 -16.76
CA HIS A 219 22.47 1.71 -16.36
C HIS A 219 22.01 2.68 -17.45
N GLU A 220 22.42 2.48 -18.69
CA GLU A 220 22.02 3.31 -19.84
C GLU A 220 20.51 3.34 -20.05
N ARG A 221 19.81 2.25 -19.78
CA ARG A 221 18.35 2.17 -19.92
C ARG A 221 17.61 3.05 -18.91
N TYR A 222 18.17 3.23 -17.72
CA TYR A 222 17.50 3.94 -16.62
C TYR A 222 18.07 5.32 -16.32
N LYS A 223 19.25 5.66 -16.85
CA LYS A 223 19.91 6.93 -16.54
C LYS A 223 19.09 8.19 -16.82
N ASP A 224 18.22 8.12 -17.81
CA ASP A 224 17.34 9.21 -18.21
C ASP A 224 15.89 9.00 -17.74
N ALA A 225 15.67 8.02 -16.86
CA ALA A 225 14.32 7.73 -16.38
C ALA A 225 13.79 8.86 -15.49
N ALA A 226 12.71 9.48 -15.93
CA ALA A 226 11.98 10.46 -15.13
C ALA A 226 11.07 9.82 -14.06
N ASN A 227 11.14 8.50 -13.91
CA ASN A 227 10.25 7.70 -13.08
C ASN A 227 10.24 8.12 -11.62
N ILE A 228 11.36 8.60 -11.13
CA ILE A 228 11.54 8.98 -9.71
C ILE A 228 11.37 10.48 -9.48
N ARG A 229 11.11 11.25 -10.53
CA ARG A 229 10.88 12.71 -10.43
C ARG A 229 9.40 13.02 -10.50
N GLY A 230 9.01 14.01 -9.71
CA GLY A 230 7.61 14.35 -9.61
C GLY A 230 6.82 13.33 -8.79
N ASP A 231 5.52 13.40 -8.90
CA ASP A 231 4.60 12.56 -8.15
C ASP A 231 4.06 11.41 -9.02
N GLN A 232 3.78 10.30 -8.38
CA GLN A 232 3.29 9.08 -9.01
C GLN A 232 2.09 8.53 -8.25
N PRO A 233 1.14 7.85 -8.92
CA PRO A 233 -0.05 7.32 -8.24
C PRO A 233 0.27 6.29 -7.16
N LEU A 234 1.42 5.62 -7.24
CA LEU A 234 1.89 4.71 -6.21
C LEU A 234 2.17 5.43 -4.88
N ASN A 235 2.60 6.70 -4.94
CA ASN A 235 2.84 7.54 -3.76
C ASN A 235 1.57 7.82 -2.93
N LEU A 236 0.38 7.59 -3.50
CA LEU A 236 -0.87 7.60 -2.72
C LEU A 236 -0.87 6.57 -1.58
N GLY A 237 -0.02 5.56 -1.65
CA GLY A 237 0.23 4.64 -0.53
C GLY A 237 0.78 5.33 0.73
N ALA A 238 1.45 6.47 0.59
CA ALA A 238 1.91 7.27 1.73
C ALA A 238 0.77 7.81 2.60
N CYS A 239 -0.47 7.84 2.07
CA CYS A 239 -1.65 8.21 2.83
C CYS A 239 -1.82 7.35 4.09
N SER A 240 -1.43 6.07 4.04
CA SER A 240 -1.50 5.16 5.20
C SER A 240 -0.76 5.67 6.42
N LEU A 241 0.36 6.38 6.24
CA LEU A 241 1.07 7.01 7.36
C LEU A 241 0.22 8.09 8.02
N GLY A 242 -0.42 8.94 7.23
CA GLY A 242 -1.34 9.97 7.74
C GLY A 242 -2.61 9.38 8.34
N PHE A 243 -3.13 8.31 7.73
CA PHE A 243 -4.30 7.58 8.22
C PHE A 243 -4.05 7.01 9.61
N ASP A 244 -3.00 6.22 9.79
CA ASP A 244 -2.63 5.63 11.07
C ASP A 244 -2.34 6.70 12.12
N ALA A 245 -1.58 7.73 11.75
CA ALA A 245 -1.27 8.83 12.67
C ALA A 245 -2.55 9.53 13.17
N TYR A 246 -3.52 9.75 12.29
CA TYR A 246 -4.80 10.34 12.68
C TYR A 246 -5.64 9.42 13.56
N VAL A 247 -5.81 8.17 13.13
CA VAL A 247 -6.64 7.19 13.87
C VAL A 247 -6.10 6.95 15.27
N LEU A 248 -4.79 6.86 15.41
CA LEU A 248 -4.14 6.56 16.70
C LEU A 248 -4.01 7.78 17.62
N THR A 249 -3.91 8.99 17.07
CA THR A 249 -3.60 10.20 17.87
C THR A 249 -4.74 11.21 17.96
N GLY A 250 -5.66 11.18 16.99
CA GLY A 250 -6.71 12.21 16.84
C GLY A 250 -6.19 13.59 16.35
N GLU A 251 -4.92 13.70 15.98
CA GLU A 251 -4.31 14.96 15.55
C GLU A 251 -4.77 15.29 14.10
N LYS A 252 -5.60 16.32 13.99
CA LYS A 252 -6.29 16.67 12.71
C LYS A 252 -5.34 16.95 11.54
N LYS A 253 -4.12 17.42 11.79
CA LYS A 253 -3.14 17.73 10.75
C LYS A 253 -2.89 16.55 9.80
N TYR A 254 -2.87 15.33 10.33
CA TYR A 254 -2.64 14.12 9.54
C TYR A 254 -3.80 13.82 8.58
N ARG A 255 -5.04 13.91 9.10
CA ARG A 255 -6.24 13.81 8.28
C ARG A 255 -6.31 14.90 7.21
N ASP A 256 -6.04 16.13 7.60
CA ASP A 256 -6.14 17.29 6.71
C ASP A 256 -5.12 17.19 5.57
N TRP A 257 -3.88 16.76 5.84
CA TRP A 257 -2.88 16.47 4.82
C TRP A 257 -3.32 15.34 3.88
N LEU A 258 -3.80 14.22 4.43
CA LEU A 258 -4.26 13.08 3.63
C LEU A 258 -5.36 13.50 2.66
N LEU A 259 -6.37 14.22 3.16
CA LEU A 259 -7.49 14.66 2.34
C LEU A 259 -7.08 15.71 1.31
N GLU A 260 -6.15 16.59 1.63
CA GLU A 260 -5.57 17.54 0.68
C GLU A 260 -4.84 16.83 -0.45
N TYR A 261 -3.98 15.88 -0.11
CA TYR A 261 -3.17 15.15 -1.08
C TYR A 261 -4.02 14.21 -1.97
N ALA A 262 -4.84 13.36 -1.35
CA ALA A 262 -5.75 12.48 -2.09
C ALA A 262 -6.77 13.27 -2.91
N GLY A 263 -7.26 14.40 -2.40
CA GLY A 263 -8.16 15.30 -3.12
C GLY A 263 -7.52 15.88 -4.38
N ALA A 264 -6.27 16.29 -4.29
CA ALA A 264 -5.53 16.81 -5.45
C ALA A 264 -5.31 15.72 -6.51
N TRP A 265 -5.03 14.49 -6.11
CA TRP A 265 -4.95 13.35 -7.03
C TRP A 265 -6.30 13.03 -7.66
N ARG A 266 -7.39 12.99 -6.87
CA ARG A 266 -8.75 12.83 -7.40
C ARG A 266 -9.05 13.84 -8.51
N ASP A 267 -8.80 15.11 -8.23
CA ASP A 267 -9.11 16.18 -9.18
C ASP A 267 -8.28 16.05 -10.47
N ARG A 268 -7.01 15.63 -10.38
CA ARG A 268 -6.16 15.34 -11.54
C ARG A 268 -6.66 14.15 -12.35
N VAL A 269 -7.06 13.07 -11.70
CA VAL A 269 -7.65 11.91 -12.39
C VAL A 269 -8.90 12.33 -13.15
N MET A 270 -9.79 13.08 -12.51
CA MET A 270 -11.02 13.55 -13.15
C MET A 270 -10.75 14.52 -14.32
N ALA A 271 -9.77 15.41 -14.18
CA ALA A 271 -9.31 16.29 -15.26
C ALA A 271 -8.68 15.52 -16.43
N ASN A 272 -8.11 14.34 -16.16
CA ASN A 272 -7.55 13.44 -17.19
C ASN A 272 -8.57 12.45 -17.76
N GLY A 273 -9.85 12.81 -17.77
CA GLY A 273 -10.91 11.96 -18.30
C GLY A 273 -11.18 10.68 -17.52
N GLY A 274 -10.80 10.66 -16.24
CA GLY A 274 -10.96 9.50 -15.35
C GLY A 274 -9.87 8.45 -15.51
N ASN A 275 -8.81 8.72 -16.26
CA ASN A 275 -7.62 7.88 -16.28
C ASN A 275 -6.62 8.37 -15.23
N ILE A 276 -6.12 7.46 -14.41
CA ILE A 276 -5.10 7.76 -13.40
C ILE A 276 -3.80 8.10 -14.13
N PRO A 277 -3.31 9.35 -14.05
CA PRO A 277 -2.05 9.71 -14.68
C PRO A 277 -0.88 9.05 -13.96
N THR A 278 0.14 8.68 -14.69
CA THR A 278 1.30 7.97 -14.15
C THR A 278 2.38 8.89 -13.60
N ASN A 279 2.26 10.18 -13.88
CA ASN A 279 3.19 11.18 -13.38
C ASN A 279 2.52 12.55 -13.27
N ILE A 280 2.83 13.25 -12.19
CA ILE A 280 2.60 14.69 -12.03
C ILE A 280 3.98 15.33 -11.89
N GLY A 281 4.31 16.22 -12.81
CA GLY A 281 5.61 16.87 -12.86
C GLY A 281 5.88 17.73 -11.63
N LEU A 282 7.15 18.08 -11.41
CA LEU A 282 7.57 19.00 -10.33
C LEU A 282 6.96 20.40 -10.46
N ASP A 283 6.40 20.72 -11.61
CA ASP A 283 5.60 21.92 -11.89
C ASP A 283 4.10 21.76 -11.61
N GLY A 284 3.67 20.56 -11.20
CA GLY A 284 2.27 20.20 -10.91
C GLY A 284 1.46 19.78 -12.14
N THR A 285 2.06 19.70 -13.33
CA THR A 285 1.35 19.32 -14.57
C THR A 285 1.26 17.81 -14.74
N ILE A 286 0.15 17.35 -15.30
CA ILE A 286 -0.02 15.93 -15.66
C ILE A 286 0.97 15.55 -16.74
N GLY A 287 1.79 14.53 -16.49
CA GLY A 287 2.82 14.07 -17.43
C GLY A 287 4.00 15.02 -17.57
N GLY A 288 4.22 15.94 -16.63
CA GLY A 288 5.25 16.97 -16.74
C GLY A 288 6.66 16.43 -16.96
N GLU A 289 7.01 15.29 -16.35
CA GLU A 289 8.30 14.62 -16.56
C GLU A 289 8.33 13.73 -17.83
N TRP A 290 7.18 13.56 -18.50
CA TRP A 290 7.00 12.70 -19.68
C TRP A 290 6.58 13.47 -20.94
N GLY A 291 6.92 14.74 -21.04
CA GLY A 291 6.58 15.57 -22.19
C GLY A 291 5.07 15.76 -22.39
N GLY A 292 4.33 15.84 -21.28
CA GLY A 292 2.86 16.00 -21.27
C GLY A 292 2.06 14.71 -21.47
N ARG A 293 2.71 13.54 -21.54
CA ARG A 293 2.02 12.25 -21.63
C ARG A 293 1.53 11.86 -20.25
N TRP A 294 0.23 11.58 -20.11
CA TRP A 294 -0.36 11.12 -18.85
C TRP A 294 -0.02 9.65 -18.51
N TYR A 295 0.56 8.93 -19.44
CA TYR A 295 0.95 7.51 -19.36
C TYR A 295 2.47 7.37 -19.50
N GLY A 296 2.99 6.23 -19.10
CA GLY A 296 4.41 5.92 -19.16
C GLY A 296 5.00 5.68 -17.78
N GLY A 297 6.29 5.44 -17.75
CA GLY A 297 7.02 5.19 -16.51
C GLY A 297 6.97 3.74 -16.03
N THR A 298 7.79 3.46 -15.03
CA THR A 298 7.97 2.09 -14.51
C THR A 298 6.78 1.64 -13.69
N PHE A 299 6.19 2.54 -12.90
CA PHE A 299 5.13 2.24 -11.94
C PHE A 299 3.74 2.68 -12.39
N GLY A 300 3.53 2.81 -13.69
CA GLY A 300 2.26 3.25 -14.23
C GLY A 300 1.85 2.51 -15.49
N TRP A 301 1.00 3.15 -16.28
CA TRP A 301 0.67 2.68 -17.61
C TRP A 301 1.90 2.73 -18.48
N ASN A 302 2.38 1.58 -18.91
CA ASN A 302 3.61 1.43 -19.64
C ASN A 302 3.54 2.02 -21.03
N PHE A 303 4.67 2.54 -21.52
CA PHE A 303 4.85 2.86 -22.93
C PHE A 303 6.30 2.56 -23.35
N GLU A 304 6.50 2.40 -24.65
CA GLU A 304 7.84 2.27 -25.22
C GLU A 304 8.66 3.56 -24.99
N PRO A 305 9.99 3.45 -24.81
CA PRO A 305 10.82 2.24 -24.98
C PRO A 305 11.10 1.45 -23.69
N THR A 306 10.61 1.87 -22.55
CA THR A 306 11.00 1.22 -21.28
C THR A 306 10.46 -0.19 -21.14
N GLY A 307 9.34 -0.50 -21.74
CA GLY A 307 8.78 -1.85 -21.89
C GLY A 307 8.49 -2.64 -20.61
N SER A 308 8.81 -2.08 -19.44
CA SER A 308 8.79 -2.81 -18.16
C SER A 308 7.71 -2.34 -17.18
N GLY A 309 6.77 -1.52 -17.62
CA GLY A 309 5.74 -0.96 -16.76
C GLY A 309 4.93 -2.02 -16.04
N ARG A 310 4.72 -1.80 -14.79
CA ARG A 310 3.91 -2.60 -13.90
C ARG A 310 2.68 -1.78 -13.52
N ASN A 311 1.53 -2.42 -13.42
CA ASN A 311 0.26 -1.73 -13.12
C ASN A 311 0.09 -1.44 -11.62
N TYR A 312 1.13 -0.90 -10.98
CA TYR A 312 1.10 -0.58 -9.55
C TYR A 312 0.26 0.65 -9.21
N TYR A 313 -0.07 1.47 -10.19
CA TYR A 313 -0.86 2.68 -9.99
C TYR A 313 -2.19 2.41 -9.27
N MET A 314 -2.84 1.28 -9.53
CA MET A 314 -4.07 0.91 -8.84
C MET A 314 -3.84 0.59 -7.36
N ARG A 315 -2.69 0.03 -7.00
CA ARG A 315 -2.34 -0.30 -5.61
C ARG A 315 -2.31 0.96 -4.74
N GLY A 316 -1.54 1.97 -5.13
CA GLY A 316 -1.49 3.24 -4.39
C GLY A 316 -2.81 4.00 -4.43
N ALA A 317 -3.48 4.05 -5.58
CA ALA A 317 -4.75 4.73 -5.73
C ALA A 317 -5.86 4.10 -4.87
N ARG A 318 -5.94 2.77 -4.79
CA ARG A 318 -6.86 2.07 -3.88
C ARG A 318 -6.64 2.50 -2.44
N THR A 319 -5.39 2.52 -2.00
CA THR A 319 -5.01 2.91 -0.65
C THR A 319 -5.43 4.36 -0.37
N GLY A 320 -4.89 5.32 -1.09
CA GLY A 320 -5.12 6.72 -0.79
C GLY A 320 -6.57 7.17 -0.95
N PHE A 321 -7.25 6.72 -2.01
CA PHE A 321 -8.67 7.05 -2.20
C PHE A 321 -9.58 6.31 -1.22
N GLY A 322 -9.27 5.04 -0.91
CA GLY A 322 -10.01 4.26 0.07
C GLY A 322 -9.92 4.86 1.47
N GLU A 323 -8.74 5.23 1.92
CA GLU A 323 -8.51 5.86 3.22
C GLU A 323 -9.20 7.23 3.31
N ALA A 324 -9.12 8.05 2.25
CA ALA A 324 -9.83 9.32 2.20
C ALA A 324 -11.37 9.12 2.28
N PHE A 325 -11.89 8.10 1.61
CA PHE A 325 -13.29 7.72 1.72
C PHE A 325 -13.65 7.25 3.14
N LEU A 326 -12.85 6.38 3.74
CA LEU A 326 -13.07 5.89 5.11
C LEU A 326 -13.10 7.01 6.15
N LEU A 327 -12.29 8.06 5.95
CA LEU A 327 -12.26 9.21 6.85
C LEU A 327 -13.43 10.18 6.67
N THR A 328 -14.09 10.18 5.52
CA THR A 328 -15.07 11.21 5.17
C THR A 328 -16.47 10.68 4.86
N GLY A 329 -16.57 9.44 4.38
CA GLY A 329 -17.79 8.92 3.75
C GLY A 329 -18.13 9.58 2.41
N ASP A 330 -17.21 10.41 1.85
CA ASP A 330 -17.46 11.12 0.59
C ASP A 330 -17.17 10.20 -0.62
N PRO A 331 -18.21 9.77 -1.37
CA PRO A 331 -18.03 8.87 -2.51
C PRO A 331 -17.22 9.48 -3.65
N SER A 332 -17.02 10.81 -3.67
CA SER A 332 -16.18 11.45 -4.69
C SER A 332 -14.74 10.94 -4.69
N PHE A 333 -14.24 10.41 -3.58
CA PHE A 333 -12.93 9.77 -3.51
C PHE A 333 -12.89 8.39 -4.18
N VAL A 334 -14.01 7.71 -4.31
CA VAL A 334 -14.10 6.41 -4.99
C VAL A 334 -14.30 6.57 -6.50
N GLU A 335 -14.84 7.72 -6.94
CA GLU A 335 -15.12 7.97 -8.35
C GLU A 335 -13.91 7.85 -9.31
N PRO A 336 -12.66 8.23 -8.94
CA PRO A 336 -11.49 7.98 -9.78
C PRO A 336 -11.30 6.50 -10.15
N LEU A 337 -11.50 5.61 -9.19
CA LEU A 337 -11.39 4.16 -9.42
C LEU A 337 -12.52 3.65 -10.29
N ARG A 338 -13.75 4.10 -10.06
CA ARG A 338 -14.92 3.77 -10.90
C ARG A 338 -14.70 4.19 -12.36
N ARG A 339 -14.19 5.41 -12.58
CA ARG A 339 -13.93 5.93 -13.92
C ARG A 339 -12.83 5.17 -14.60
N GLN A 340 -11.74 4.88 -13.89
CA GLN A 340 -10.65 4.09 -14.49
C GLN A 340 -11.13 2.71 -14.92
N ILE A 341 -11.90 2.01 -14.08
CA ILE A 341 -12.47 0.70 -14.43
C ILE A 341 -13.42 0.84 -15.63
N ALA A 342 -14.30 1.84 -15.62
CA ALA A 342 -15.23 2.07 -16.73
C ALA A 342 -14.48 2.33 -18.06
N ASN A 343 -13.40 3.11 -18.03
CA ASN A 343 -12.56 3.38 -19.21
C ASN A 343 -11.89 2.10 -19.75
N LEU A 344 -11.41 1.22 -18.86
CA LEU A 344 -10.82 -0.06 -19.26
C LEU A 344 -11.86 -0.98 -19.93
N TYR A 345 -13.06 -1.06 -19.34
CA TYR A 345 -14.15 -1.85 -19.92
C TYR A 345 -14.72 -1.27 -21.21
N ALA A 346 -14.63 0.04 -21.42
CA ALA A 346 -15.06 0.67 -22.65
C ALA A 346 -14.25 0.23 -23.88
N VAL A 347 -12.99 -0.15 -23.66
CA VAL A 347 -12.07 -0.61 -24.72
C VAL A 347 -11.79 -2.13 -24.66
N ARG A 348 -12.57 -2.87 -23.87
CA ARG A 348 -12.40 -4.31 -23.73
C ARG A 348 -12.44 -5.03 -25.06
N GLN A 349 -11.76 -6.15 -25.11
CA GLN A 349 -11.89 -7.13 -26.19
C GLN A 349 -12.58 -8.39 -25.69
N GLU A 350 -13.25 -9.08 -26.57
CA GLU A 350 -13.86 -10.38 -26.30
C GLU A 350 -13.22 -11.42 -27.21
N LYS A 351 -12.64 -12.45 -26.60
CA LYS A 351 -12.01 -13.56 -27.32
C LYS A 351 -12.35 -14.88 -26.66
N ASP A 352 -12.85 -15.81 -27.44
CA ASP A 352 -13.23 -17.16 -26.97
C ASP A 352 -14.16 -17.13 -25.73
N GLY A 353 -15.12 -16.19 -25.72
CA GLY A 353 -16.06 -15.98 -24.62
C GLY A 353 -15.44 -15.38 -23.36
N ARG A 354 -14.22 -14.87 -23.43
CA ARG A 354 -13.51 -14.22 -22.32
C ARG A 354 -13.36 -12.73 -22.57
N ILE A 355 -13.56 -11.95 -21.52
CA ILE A 355 -13.27 -10.52 -21.51
C ILE A 355 -11.78 -10.32 -21.27
N LEU A 356 -11.15 -9.55 -22.15
CA LEU A 356 -9.76 -9.12 -22.02
C LEU A 356 -9.72 -7.61 -21.82
N LEU A 357 -8.98 -7.15 -20.80
CA LEU A 357 -8.77 -5.74 -20.52
C LEU A 357 -7.32 -5.36 -20.79
N PRO A 358 -7.07 -4.10 -21.23
CA PRO A 358 -5.72 -3.64 -21.47
C PRO A 358 -4.95 -3.46 -20.17
N GLN A 359 -3.66 -3.71 -20.24
CA GLN A 359 -2.72 -3.54 -19.12
C GLN A 359 -1.77 -2.36 -19.34
N LYS A 360 -1.76 -1.79 -20.53
CA LYS A 360 -0.78 -0.79 -20.95
C LYS A 360 -1.43 0.27 -21.85
N HIS A 361 -0.87 1.48 -21.80
CA HIS A 361 -1.23 2.57 -22.71
C HIS A 361 0.04 3.18 -23.33
N GLY A 362 0.00 3.46 -24.60
CA GLY A 362 1.08 4.09 -25.35
C GLY A 362 0.57 5.17 -26.30
N ASP A 363 1.45 5.67 -27.18
CA ASP A 363 1.09 6.70 -28.18
C ASP A 363 -0.01 6.24 -29.16
N GLN A 364 -0.18 4.91 -29.33
CA GLN A 364 -1.21 4.32 -30.17
C GLN A 364 -2.48 3.91 -29.38
N GLY A 365 -2.59 4.32 -28.12
CA GLY A 365 -3.70 3.98 -27.24
C GLY A 365 -3.46 2.73 -26.40
N TRP A 366 -4.55 2.08 -25.98
CA TRP A 366 -4.52 0.93 -25.09
C TRP A 366 -4.06 -0.36 -25.76
N TYR A 367 -3.19 -1.14 -25.09
CA TYR A 367 -2.66 -2.40 -25.58
C TYR A 367 -2.35 -3.40 -24.43
N GLY A 368 -1.81 -4.59 -24.76
CA GLY A 368 -1.47 -5.61 -23.78
C GLY A 368 -2.71 -6.23 -23.12
N PHE A 369 -3.69 -6.61 -23.92
CA PHE A 369 -4.96 -7.16 -23.43
C PHE A 369 -4.78 -8.53 -22.80
N THR A 370 -5.25 -8.70 -21.56
CA THR A 370 -5.18 -9.94 -20.78
C THR A 370 -6.51 -10.22 -20.08
N GLY A 371 -6.62 -11.43 -19.51
CA GLY A 371 -7.77 -11.81 -18.70
C GLY A 371 -7.85 -11.19 -17.31
N ASN A 372 -6.89 -10.37 -16.93
CA ASN A 372 -6.95 -9.61 -15.66
C ASN A 372 -8.07 -8.57 -15.73
N GLN A 373 -9.10 -8.74 -14.93
CA GLN A 373 -10.28 -7.88 -14.91
C GLN A 373 -10.28 -6.90 -13.73
N TYR A 374 -9.20 -6.79 -12.98
CA TYR A 374 -9.09 -5.89 -11.82
C TYR A 374 -10.18 -6.10 -10.75
N PHE A 375 -10.56 -7.34 -10.51
CA PHE A 375 -11.61 -7.68 -9.54
C PHE A 375 -11.36 -7.13 -8.13
N GLU A 376 -10.12 -7.05 -7.73
CA GLU A 376 -9.75 -6.49 -6.42
C GLU A 376 -10.24 -5.06 -6.25
N VAL A 377 -9.96 -4.21 -7.24
CA VAL A 377 -10.40 -2.81 -7.23
C VAL A 377 -11.92 -2.71 -7.23
N GLN A 378 -12.58 -3.52 -8.04
CA GLN A 378 -14.04 -3.53 -8.16
C GLN A 378 -14.71 -4.02 -6.87
N ARG A 379 -14.12 -5.02 -6.20
CA ARG A 379 -14.59 -5.48 -4.88
C ARG A 379 -14.50 -4.38 -3.84
N ASP A 380 -13.37 -3.67 -3.79
CA ASP A 380 -13.19 -2.56 -2.85
C ASP A 380 -14.25 -1.46 -3.08
N ILE A 381 -14.45 -1.04 -4.34
CA ILE A 381 -15.47 -0.06 -4.69
C ILE A 381 -16.85 -0.51 -4.18
N TYR A 382 -17.22 -1.77 -4.46
CA TYR A 382 -18.51 -2.30 -4.02
C TYR A 382 -18.63 -2.38 -2.50
N LEU A 383 -17.59 -2.88 -1.81
CA LEU A 383 -17.61 -3.04 -0.36
C LEU A 383 -17.65 -1.70 0.38
N TRP A 384 -17.03 -0.67 -0.17
CA TRP A 384 -17.07 0.66 0.44
C TRP A 384 -18.41 1.35 0.27
N LEU A 385 -19.06 1.18 -0.86
CA LEU A 385 -20.26 1.93 -1.22
C LEU A 385 -21.54 1.12 -1.10
N MET A 386 -21.46 -0.22 -1.19
CA MET A 386 -22.59 -1.15 -1.22
C MET A 386 -23.62 -0.79 -2.32
N ASP A 387 -23.16 -0.12 -3.39
CA ASP A 387 -24.00 0.25 -4.52
C ASP A 387 -24.15 -0.95 -5.48
N PRO A 388 -25.38 -1.47 -5.70
CA PRO A 388 -25.61 -2.58 -6.63
C PRO A 388 -25.11 -2.32 -8.05
N ALA A 389 -24.99 -1.05 -8.48
CA ALA A 389 -24.44 -0.71 -9.79
C ALA A 389 -22.97 -1.09 -9.95
N ASP A 390 -22.22 -1.19 -8.85
CA ASP A 390 -20.82 -1.60 -8.84
C ASP A 390 -20.62 -3.10 -9.04
N LEU A 391 -21.68 -3.92 -8.90
CA LEU A 391 -21.64 -5.37 -9.21
C LEU A 391 -21.56 -5.65 -10.71
N LYS A 392 -21.74 -4.65 -11.55
CA LYS A 392 -21.82 -4.76 -13.01
C LYS A 392 -20.75 -5.65 -13.65
N TRP A 393 -19.50 -5.57 -13.16
CA TRP A 393 -18.36 -6.29 -13.72
C TRP A 393 -17.88 -7.46 -12.85
N LEU A 394 -18.51 -7.67 -11.67
CA LEU A 394 -18.07 -8.64 -10.67
C LEU A 394 -18.73 -10.02 -10.80
N GLY A 395 -19.55 -10.26 -11.83
CA GLY A 395 -20.27 -11.52 -11.99
C GLY A 395 -19.40 -12.78 -12.04
N GLY A 396 -18.13 -12.64 -12.44
CA GLY A 396 -17.13 -13.71 -12.46
C GLY A 396 -16.26 -13.81 -11.20
N ASP A 397 -16.38 -12.89 -10.26
CA ASP A 397 -15.53 -12.87 -9.07
C ASP A 397 -15.79 -14.08 -8.16
N PRO A 398 -14.78 -14.92 -7.87
CA PRO A 398 -14.98 -16.15 -7.11
C PRO A 398 -15.33 -15.92 -5.65
N TRP A 399 -14.87 -14.82 -5.05
CA TRP A 399 -15.14 -14.49 -3.65
C TRP A 399 -16.59 -13.99 -3.46
N LEU A 400 -17.08 -13.10 -4.33
CA LEU A 400 -18.49 -12.69 -4.30
C LEU A 400 -19.43 -13.87 -4.56
N ARG A 401 -19.06 -14.77 -5.47
CA ARG A 401 -19.82 -16.01 -5.69
C ARG A 401 -19.85 -16.92 -4.48
N PHE A 402 -18.79 -16.89 -3.64
CA PHE A 402 -18.79 -17.59 -2.36
C PHE A 402 -19.79 -16.92 -1.40
N LEU A 403 -19.76 -15.60 -1.26
CA LEU A 403 -20.72 -14.88 -0.42
C LEU A 403 -22.19 -15.09 -0.85
N ASP A 404 -22.43 -15.22 -2.15
CA ASP A 404 -23.75 -15.57 -2.73
C ASP A 404 -24.13 -17.06 -2.56
N GLY A 405 -23.30 -17.88 -1.92
CA GLY A 405 -23.51 -19.31 -1.78
C GLY A 405 -23.31 -20.14 -3.07
N LYS A 406 -22.83 -19.51 -4.14
CA LYS A 406 -22.62 -20.15 -5.46
C LYS A 406 -21.26 -20.84 -5.62
N ASN A 407 -20.36 -20.62 -4.69
CA ASN A 407 -18.99 -21.17 -4.72
C ASN A 407 -18.50 -21.57 -3.32
N PRO A 408 -19.19 -22.51 -2.64
CA PRO A 408 -18.94 -22.80 -1.23
C PRO A 408 -17.54 -23.33 -0.93
N GLY A 409 -16.90 -23.98 -1.90
CA GLY A 409 -15.53 -24.49 -1.75
C GLY A 409 -14.42 -23.45 -1.99
N TYR A 410 -14.74 -22.20 -2.25
CA TYR A 410 -13.72 -21.18 -2.57
C TYR A 410 -12.70 -20.97 -1.45
N PRO A 411 -13.09 -20.78 -0.17
CA PRO A 411 -12.12 -20.52 0.90
C PRO A 411 -11.12 -21.68 1.09
N ILE A 412 -11.59 -22.92 1.00
CA ILE A 412 -10.72 -24.09 1.12
C ILE A 412 -9.65 -24.09 0.02
N ARG A 413 -10.07 -23.89 -1.26
CA ARG A 413 -9.11 -23.86 -2.37
C ARG A 413 -8.12 -22.70 -2.29
N ALA A 414 -8.54 -21.55 -1.75
CA ALA A 414 -7.62 -20.43 -1.53
C ALA A 414 -6.54 -20.81 -0.51
N MET A 415 -6.94 -21.40 0.62
CA MET A 415 -6.01 -21.83 1.67
C MET A 415 -5.14 -23.02 1.26
N GLU A 416 -5.60 -23.91 0.40
CA GLU A 416 -4.78 -25.01 -0.14
C GLU A 416 -3.53 -24.47 -0.84
N THR A 417 -3.66 -23.38 -1.60
CA THR A 417 -2.52 -22.73 -2.25
C THR A 417 -1.50 -22.23 -1.22
N ASP A 418 -1.96 -21.61 -0.13
CA ASP A 418 -1.10 -21.12 0.94
C ASP A 418 -0.40 -22.27 1.67
N PHE A 419 -1.12 -23.36 1.95
CA PHE A 419 -0.51 -24.58 2.52
C PHE A 419 0.59 -25.19 1.63
N GLU A 420 0.41 -25.13 0.31
CA GLU A 420 1.44 -25.59 -0.63
C GLU A 420 2.69 -24.73 -0.60
N GLN A 421 2.54 -23.44 -0.41
CA GLN A 421 3.68 -22.50 -0.30
C GLN A 421 4.46 -22.65 1.01
N ILE A 422 3.81 -23.01 2.10
CA ILE A 422 4.45 -23.20 3.42
C ILE A 422 5.28 -24.50 3.47
N ARG A 423 4.89 -25.54 2.73
CA ARG A 423 5.57 -26.88 2.68
C ARG A 423 6.86 -26.83 1.87
#